data_c0ba3bbb738889e9d6db7aa223b7775f
#
_entry.id   c0ba3bbb738889e9d6db7aa223b7775f
#
_cell.length_a   1.000
_cell.length_b   1.000
_cell.length_c   1.000
_cell.angle_alpha   90.00
_cell.angle_beta   90.00
_cell.angle_gamma   90.00
#
_symmetry.space_group_name_H-M   'P 1'
#
loop_
_entity.id
_entity.type
_entity.pdbx_description
1 polymer ?
#
loop_
_entity_poly.entity_id
_entity_poly.type
_entity_poly.pdbx_seq_one_letter_code
_entity_poly.pdbx_strand_id
1 'polypeptide(L)'
;MKRNYPSIIITPEGEKWLDKGQMWMYKNNLGSLDDSIENGSLVDIMTTQGCYLGTGFLSKESHITVRILTKDQNEVIDREFFKKRIQFAYDFRKTVEKDNLTNCRLVFGEADSLPGLTADRYNEIIVTQITSYGLSLIHISEPTRRSYI
;
A
#
# COMPACT_ATOMS: atom_id res chain seq x y z
N MET A 1 1.40 -8.76 -19.16
CA MET A 1 2.78 -8.88 -18.66
C MET A 1 2.79 -9.90 -17.52
N LYS A 2 3.66 -10.89 -17.54
CA LYS A 2 3.76 -11.85 -16.44
C LYS A 2 4.38 -11.12 -15.26
N ARG A 3 3.65 -10.97 -14.16
CA ARG A 3 4.17 -10.38 -12.92
C ARG A 3 5.29 -11.27 -12.41
N ASN A 4 6.37 -10.68 -11.96
CA ASN A 4 7.54 -11.41 -11.47
C ASN A 4 7.93 -10.91 -10.07
N TYR A 5 6.91 -10.76 -9.19
CA TYR A 5 7.18 -10.40 -7.80
C TYR A 5 7.63 -11.64 -7.02
N PRO A 6 8.60 -11.52 -6.11
CA PRO A 6 8.94 -12.59 -5.21
C PRO A 6 7.75 -12.98 -4.34
N SER A 7 7.62 -14.27 -4.04
CA SER A 7 6.50 -14.80 -3.27
C SER A 7 6.88 -15.02 -1.82
N ILE A 8 5.98 -14.70 -0.91
CA ILE A 8 6.07 -15.02 0.52
C ILE A 8 4.94 -15.97 0.88
N ILE A 9 5.30 -17.12 1.46
CA ILE A 9 4.33 -18.09 1.97
C ILE A 9 3.93 -17.67 3.37
N ILE A 10 2.62 -17.67 3.67
CA ILE A 10 2.10 -17.34 4.99
C ILE A 10 1.68 -18.57 5.80
N THR A 11 1.56 -18.37 7.09
CA THR A 11 1.08 -19.39 8.03
C THR A 11 -0.45 -19.53 7.93
N PRO A 12 -1.03 -20.68 8.38
CA PRO A 12 -2.50 -20.82 8.47
C PRO A 12 -3.17 -19.75 9.32
N GLU A 13 -2.48 -19.25 10.34
CA GLU A 13 -2.94 -18.11 11.15
C GLU A 13 -2.95 -16.82 10.31
N GLY A 14 -1.95 -16.62 9.45
CA GLY A 14 -1.88 -15.52 8.51
C GLY A 14 -3.03 -15.56 7.48
N GLU A 15 -3.39 -16.75 6.99
CA GLU A 15 -4.56 -16.92 6.11
C GLU A 15 -5.85 -16.47 6.80
N LYS A 16 -6.11 -16.99 8.00
CA LYS A 16 -7.28 -16.60 8.82
C LYS A 16 -7.30 -15.10 9.13
N TRP A 17 -6.14 -14.48 9.26
CA TRP A 17 -6.00 -13.04 9.47
C TRP A 17 -6.43 -12.24 8.24
N LEU A 18 -6.02 -12.65 7.04
CA LEU A 18 -6.44 -12.02 5.79
C LEU A 18 -7.92 -12.24 5.47
N ASP A 19 -8.49 -13.42 5.83
CA ASP A 19 -9.91 -13.74 5.67
C ASP A 19 -10.81 -12.82 6.50
N LYS A 20 -10.31 -12.31 7.62
CA LYS A 20 -11.00 -11.29 8.42
C LYS A 20 -10.95 -9.88 7.81
N GLY A 21 -10.46 -9.73 6.58
CA GLY A 21 -10.37 -8.45 5.88
C GLY A 21 -9.16 -7.60 6.26
N GLN A 22 -8.21 -8.14 7.01
CA GLN A 22 -7.00 -7.41 7.37
C GLN A 22 -6.10 -7.21 6.15
N MET A 23 -5.49 -6.03 6.06
CA MET A 23 -4.59 -5.66 4.96
C MET A 23 -3.13 -5.55 5.44
N TRP A 24 -2.86 -5.87 6.70
CA TRP A 24 -1.54 -5.87 7.33
C TRP A 24 -1.12 -7.27 7.71
N MET A 25 0.12 -7.60 7.45
CA MET A 25 0.74 -8.86 7.85
C MET A 25 1.88 -8.55 8.82
N TYR A 26 1.87 -9.22 9.95
CA TYR A 26 2.97 -9.18 10.92
C TYR A 26 3.95 -10.30 10.65
N LYS A 27 5.15 -10.22 11.23
CA LYS A 27 6.21 -11.21 11.02
C LYS A 27 5.78 -12.64 11.38
N ASN A 28 4.98 -12.79 12.42
CA ASN A 28 4.44 -14.11 12.86
C ASN A 28 3.35 -14.67 11.94
N ASN A 29 2.79 -13.88 11.04
CA ASN A 29 1.85 -14.36 10.02
C ASN A 29 2.58 -14.98 8.81
N LEU A 30 3.90 -14.75 8.69
CA LEU A 30 4.72 -15.24 7.60
C LEU A 30 5.34 -16.59 7.98
N GLY A 31 5.38 -17.56 7.04
CA GLY A 31 6.03 -18.82 7.25
C GLY A 31 7.55 -18.70 7.18
N SER A 32 8.07 -18.27 6.04
CA SER A 32 9.48 -17.95 5.86
C SER A 32 9.62 -16.68 5.02
N LEU A 33 10.55 -15.84 5.41
CA LEU A 33 10.94 -14.68 4.64
C LEU A 33 12.34 -14.92 4.09
N ASP A 34 12.46 -14.90 2.76
CA ASP A 34 13.76 -14.98 2.09
C ASP A 34 14.50 -13.66 2.29
N ASP A 35 15.69 -13.75 2.89
CA ASP A 35 16.54 -12.58 3.18
C ASP A 35 17.06 -11.91 1.90
N SER A 36 17.07 -12.60 0.76
CA SER A 36 17.45 -12.04 -0.53
C SER A 36 16.44 -11.04 -1.10
N ILE A 37 15.18 -11.06 -0.66
CA ILE A 37 14.17 -10.11 -1.10
C ILE A 37 14.51 -8.72 -0.53
N GLU A 38 14.64 -7.72 -1.40
CA GLU A 38 14.97 -6.37 -0.97
C GLU A 38 13.83 -5.74 -0.14
N ASN A 39 14.23 -4.98 0.91
CA ASN A 39 13.27 -4.22 1.69
C ASN A 39 12.59 -3.15 0.83
N GLY A 40 11.27 -3.03 0.94
CA GLY A 40 10.45 -2.14 0.11
C GLY A 40 9.95 -2.75 -1.20
N SER A 41 10.39 -3.96 -1.56
CA SER A 41 9.90 -4.66 -2.75
C SER A 41 8.40 -4.96 -2.69
N LEU A 42 7.79 -5.04 -3.87
CA LEU A 42 6.49 -5.69 -4.05
C LEU A 42 6.65 -7.20 -3.92
N VAL A 43 5.78 -7.82 -3.15
CA VAL A 43 5.76 -9.27 -2.91
C VAL A 43 4.36 -9.82 -3.08
N ASP A 44 4.27 -11.03 -3.63
CA ASP A 44 3.03 -11.80 -3.71
C ASP A 44 2.89 -12.67 -2.46
N ILE A 45 1.72 -12.62 -1.84
CA ILE A 45 1.38 -13.43 -0.67
C ILE A 45 0.66 -14.69 -1.15
N MET A 46 1.20 -15.84 -0.75
CA MET A 46 0.74 -17.14 -1.18
C MET A 46 0.45 -18.04 0.02
N THR A 47 -0.52 -18.93 -0.14
CA THR A 47 -0.71 -20.06 0.80
C THR A 47 0.39 -21.11 0.62
N THR A 48 0.49 -22.04 1.56
CA THR A 48 1.36 -23.23 1.44
C THR A 48 0.99 -24.13 0.25
N GLN A 49 -0.24 -24.02 -0.24
CA GLN A 49 -0.75 -24.75 -1.41
C GLN A 49 -0.51 -24.02 -2.73
N GLY A 50 0.11 -22.83 -2.68
CA GLY A 50 0.39 -22.01 -3.86
C GLY A 50 -0.78 -21.16 -4.35
N CYS A 51 -1.83 -20.96 -3.52
CA CYS A 51 -2.91 -20.06 -3.86
C CYS A 51 -2.50 -18.60 -3.59
N TYR A 52 -2.77 -17.71 -4.53
CA TYR A 52 -2.53 -16.28 -4.39
C TYR A 52 -3.57 -15.63 -3.46
N LEU A 53 -3.10 -14.77 -2.56
CA LEU A 53 -3.95 -14.07 -1.59
C LEU A 53 -3.88 -12.55 -1.69
N GLY A 54 -2.81 -12.01 -2.27
CA GLY A 54 -2.64 -10.57 -2.43
C GLY A 54 -1.22 -10.17 -2.78
N THR A 55 -1.04 -8.90 -3.12
CA THR A 55 0.27 -8.28 -3.36
C THR A 55 0.42 -7.04 -2.50
N GLY A 56 1.60 -6.83 -1.94
CA GLY A 56 1.87 -5.70 -1.07
C GLY A 56 3.34 -5.31 -1.00
N PHE A 57 3.63 -4.27 -0.22
CA PHE A 57 4.98 -3.85 0.07
C PHE A 57 5.56 -4.59 1.26
N LEU A 58 6.78 -5.09 1.10
CA LEU A 58 7.58 -5.67 2.17
C LEU A 58 8.28 -4.58 2.98
N SER A 59 8.22 -4.65 4.31
CA SER A 59 8.93 -3.79 5.26
C SER A 59 9.56 -4.65 6.35
N LYS A 60 10.80 -5.10 6.13
CA LYS A 60 11.48 -6.10 6.99
C LYS A 60 11.68 -5.62 8.43
N GLU A 61 11.90 -4.32 8.61
CA GLU A 61 12.19 -3.70 9.91
C GLU A 61 10.95 -3.15 10.62
N SER A 62 9.79 -3.23 9.97
CA SER A 62 8.54 -2.78 10.55
C SER A 62 7.80 -3.90 11.27
N HIS A 63 7.08 -3.58 12.33
CA HIS A 63 6.13 -4.52 12.95
C HIS A 63 5.08 -5.01 11.94
N ILE A 64 4.63 -4.12 11.05
CA ILE A 64 3.80 -4.48 9.91
C ILE A 64 4.72 -4.85 8.76
N THR A 65 5.00 -6.14 8.63
CA THR A 65 6.00 -6.65 7.68
C THR A 65 5.53 -6.60 6.24
N VAL A 66 4.23 -6.81 5.98
CA VAL A 66 3.66 -6.61 4.64
C VAL A 66 2.39 -5.79 4.74
N ARG A 67 2.25 -4.79 3.87
CA ARG A 67 1.02 -4.03 3.64
C ARG A 67 0.44 -4.41 2.30
N ILE A 68 -0.71 -5.09 2.33
CA ILE A 68 -1.41 -5.54 1.12
C ILE A 68 -1.96 -4.33 0.37
N LEU A 69 -1.64 -4.24 -0.90
CA LEU A 69 -2.16 -3.23 -1.81
C LEU A 69 -3.39 -3.73 -2.56
N THR A 70 -3.32 -4.96 -3.08
CA THR A 70 -4.40 -5.54 -3.87
C THR A 70 -4.54 -7.03 -3.60
N LYS A 71 -5.77 -7.54 -3.76
CA LYS A 71 -6.10 -8.97 -3.79
C LYS A 71 -6.38 -9.47 -5.21
N ASP A 72 -6.34 -8.58 -6.20
CA ASP A 72 -6.48 -8.95 -7.61
C ASP A 72 -5.12 -9.25 -8.22
N GLN A 73 -4.92 -10.51 -8.61
CA GLN A 73 -3.69 -10.99 -9.24
C GLN A 73 -3.42 -10.35 -10.60
N ASN A 74 -4.45 -9.84 -11.29
CA ASN A 74 -4.32 -9.23 -12.60
C ASN A 74 -3.99 -7.73 -12.53
N GLU A 75 -4.07 -7.13 -11.36
CA GLU A 75 -3.82 -5.71 -11.18
C GLU A 75 -2.31 -5.43 -11.20
N VAL A 76 -1.88 -4.54 -12.08
CA VAL A 76 -0.48 -4.10 -12.19
C VAL A 76 -0.28 -2.91 -11.27
N ILE A 77 0.69 -3.02 -10.36
CA ILE A 77 1.01 -1.97 -9.39
C ILE A 77 2.05 -1.05 -10.02
N ASP A 78 1.57 -0.05 -10.71
CA ASP A 78 2.34 0.99 -11.40
C ASP A 78 1.83 2.39 -11.02
N ARG A 79 2.31 3.41 -11.73
CA ARG A 79 1.88 4.80 -11.53
C ARG A 79 0.39 5.00 -11.72
N GLU A 80 -0.22 4.35 -12.73
CA GLU A 80 -1.65 4.48 -13.02
C GLU A 80 -2.51 3.80 -11.93
N PHE A 81 -2.03 2.74 -11.30
CA PHE A 81 -2.65 2.13 -10.14
C PHE A 81 -2.80 3.14 -8.99
N PHE A 82 -1.71 3.82 -8.61
CA PHE A 82 -1.76 4.82 -7.53
C PHE A 82 -2.60 6.03 -7.91
N LYS A 83 -2.46 6.50 -9.15
CA LYS A 83 -3.25 7.63 -9.66
C LYS A 83 -4.75 7.36 -9.61
N LYS A 84 -5.20 6.18 -10.02
CA LYS A 84 -6.62 5.77 -9.95
C LYS A 84 -7.13 5.79 -8.51
N ARG A 85 -6.36 5.26 -7.57
CA ARG A 85 -6.76 5.22 -6.16
C ARG A 85 -6.79 6.59 -5.51
N ILE A 86 -5.82 7.44 -5.80
CA ILE A 86 -5.82 8.84 -5.35
C ILE A 86 -7.01 9.59 -5.95
N GLN A 87 -7.30 9.39 -7.24
CA GLN A 87 -8.46 9.99 -7.90
C GLN A 87 -9.76 9.52 -7.26
N PHE A 88 -9.89 8.22 -6.98
CA PHE A 88 -11.07 7.66 -6.31
C PHE A 88 -11.25 8.24 -4.90
N ALA A 89 -10.19 8.33 -4.11
CA ALA A 89 -10.22 8.95 -2.79
C ALA A 89 -10.67 10.41 -2.88
N TYR A 90 -10.12 11.18 -3.83
CA TYR A 90 -10.52 12.57 -4.06
C TYR A 90 -11.99 12.72 -4.46
N ASP A 91 -12.48 11.89 -5.38
CA ASP A 91 -13.87 11.92 -5.84
C ASP A 91 -14.83 11.54 -4.71
N PHE A 92 -14.46 10.59 -3.86
CA PHE A 92 -15.20 10.28 -2.64
C PHE A 92 -15.27 11.50 -1.70
N ARG A 93 -14.15 12.21 -1.48
CA ARG A 93 -14.15 13.43 -0.63
C ARG A 93 -15.03 14.54 -1.23
N LYS A 94 -15.06 14.72 -2.55
CA LYS A 94 -16.00 15.66 -3.20
C LYS A 94 -17.46 15.36 -2.86
N THR A 95 -17.79 14.10 -2.73
CA THR A 95 -19.16 13.68 -2.41
C THR A 95 -19.50 13.90 -0.93
N VAL A 96 -18.53 13.67 -0.02
CA VAL A 96 -18.73 13.71 1.43
C VAL A 96 -18.53 15.11 2.00
N GLU A 97 -17.43 15.77 1.65
CA GLU A 97 -16.99 17.05 2.24
C GLU A 97 -17.68 18.27 1.61
N LYS A 98 -18.22 18.13 0.39
CA LYS A 98 -18.93 19.21 -0.32
C LYS A 98 -18.15 20.53 -0.30
N ASP A 99 -18.60 21.47 0.53
CA ASP A 99 -18.01 22.82 0.63
C ASP A 99 -16.70 22.89 1.41
N ASN A 100 -16.34 21.81 2.14
CA ASN A 100 -15.12 21.76 2.98
C ASN A 100 -13.90 21.14 2.28
N LEU A 101 -13.95 20.92 0.98
CA LEU A 101 -12.85 20.32 0.22
C LEU A 101 -11.51 21.07 0.32
N THR A 102 -11.55 22.34 0.72
CA THR A 102 -10.35 23.17 0.90
C THR A 102 -9.56 22.85 2.17
N ASN A 103 -10.21 22.21 3.16
CA ASN A 103 -9.60 21.87 4.44
C ASN A 103 -10.07 20.48 4.88
N CYS A 104 -9.54 19.44 4.25
CA CYS A 104 -9.95 18.06 4.55
C CYS A 104 -8.81 17.08 4.33
N ARG A 105 -8.97 15.86 4.87
CA ARG A 105 -8.14 14.73 4.56
C ARG A 105 -8.52 14.15 3.20
N LEU A 106 -7.64 14.30 2.20
CA LEU A 106 -7.85 13.79 0.84
C LEU A 106 -7.63 12.28 0.74
N VAL A 107 -6.59 11.76 1.43
CA VAL A 107 -6.24 10.34 1.46
C VAL A 107 -6.05 9.89 2.90
N PHE A 108 -6.69 8.78 3.25
CA PHE A 108 -6.62 8.19 4.59
C PHE A 108 -6.15 6.73 4.55
N GLY A 109 -4.92 6.52 4.12
CA GLY A 109 -4.23 5.25 4.24
C GLY A 109 -5.05 4.05 3.73
N GLU A 110 -5.20 3.10 4.59
CA GLU A 110 -5.88 1.83 4.32
C GLU A 110 -7.36 2.00 3.94
N ALA A 111 -8.03 3.01 4.48
CA ALA A 111 -9.43 3.28 4.16
C ALA A 111 -9.64 3.64 2.68
N ASP A 112 -8.63 4.25 2.06
CA ASP A 112 -8.62 4.58 0.65
C ASP A 112 -7.78 3.60 -0.19
N SER A 113 -7.47 2.42 0.37
CA SER A 113 -6.65 1.39 -0.27
C SER A 113 -5.25 1.86 -0.69
N LEU A 114 -4.71 2.84 0.05
CA LEU A 114 -3.37 3.41 -0.12
C LEU A 114 -2.56 3.27 1.19
N PRO A 115 -2.27 2.03 1.64
CA PRO A 115 -1.71 1.78 2.97
C PRO A 115 -0.40 2.53 3.17
N GLY A 116 -0.36 3.29 4.26
CA GLY A 116 0.80 4.09 4.62
C GLY A 116 0.90 5.46 3.93
N LEU A 117 -0.13 5.90 3.20
CA LEU A 117 -0.23 7.25 2.63
C LEU A 117 -1.34 8.04 3.33
N THR A 118 -1.00 9.21 3.85
CA THR A 118 -1.98 10.20 4.30
C THR A 118 -1.73 11.50 3.55
N ALA A 119 -2.79 12.16 3.09
CA ALA A 119 -2.71 13.46 2.44
C ALA A 119 -3.81 14.37 2.99
N ASP A 120 -3.39 15.50 3.54
CA ASP A 120 -4.26 16.54 4.10
C ASP A 120 -4.15 17.81 3.26
N ARG A 121 -5.27 18.41 2.93
CA ARG A 121 -5.35 19.66 2.20
C ARG A 121 -5.68 20.82 3.15
N TYR A 122 -4.93 21.90 3.03
CA TYR A 122 -5.11 23.18 3.71
C TYR A 122 -5.10 24.28 2.66
N ASN A 123 -6.26 24.63 2.14
CA ASN A 123 -6.43 25.56 1.01
C ASN A 123 -5.59 25.15 -0.22
N GLU A 124 -4.52 25.90 -0.51
CA GLU A 124 -3.61 25.65 -1.63
C GLU A 124 -2.47 24.67 -1.29
N ILE A 125 -2.34 24.28 -0.02
CA ILE A 125 -1.25 23.42 0.47
C ILE A 125 -1.77 22.00 0.64
N ILE A 126 -0.99 21.04 0.16
CA ILE A 126 -1.22 19.60 0.44
C ILE A 126 -0.02 19.09 1.23
N VAL A 127 -0.30 18.56 2.43
CA VAL A 127 0.68 17.91 3.29
C VAL A 127 0.52 16.40 3.14
N THR A 128 1.59 15.70 2.78
CA THR A 128 1.60 14.25 2.66
C THR A 128 2.50 13.62 3.69
N GLN A 129 2.04 12.51 4.27
CA GLN A 129 2.82 11.66 5.16
C GLN A 129 2.89 10.24 4.58
N ILE A 130 4.10 9.70 4.48
CA ILE A 130 4.34 8.34 4.02
C ILE A 130 4.96 7.55 5.16
N THR A 131 4.28 6.49 5.58
CA THR A 131 4.71 5.59 6.68
C THR A 131 5.09 4.19 6.20
N SER A 132 5.01 3.94 4.87
CA SER A 132 5.42 2.68 4.23
C SER A 132 6.74 2.88 3.51
N TYR A 133 7.76 2.06 3.83
CA TYR A 133 9.07 2.14 3.18
C TYR A 133 8.98 1.91 1.67
N GLY A 134 8.24 0.88 1.23
CA GLY A 134 8.06 0.62 -0.20
C GLY A 134 7.39 1.76 -0.96
N LEU A 135 6.40 2.42 -0.35
CA LEU A 135 5.75 3.58 -0.95
C LEU A 135 6.70 4.79 -1.03
N SER A 136 7.60 4.96 -0.06
CA SER A 136 8.59 6.04 -0.08
C SER A 136 9.59 5.91 -1.24
N LEU A 137 9.91 4.67 -1.65
CA LEU A 137 10.82 4.42 -2.78
C LEU A 137 10.23 4.83 -4.13
N ILE A 138 8.90 4.74 -4.30
CA ILE A 138 8.22 5.21 -5.52
C ILE A 138 8.39 6.72 -5.68
N HIS A 139 8.46 7.46 -4.58
CA HIS A 139 8.63 8.92 -4.59
C HIS A 139 10.06 9.37 -4.92
N ILE A 140 11.06 8.53 -4.67
CA ILE A 140 12.48 8.84 -4.92
C ILE A 140 12.81 8.77 -6.42
N SER A 141 12.08 7.97 -7.18
CA SER A 141 12.31 7.80 -8.62
C SER A 141 11.75 8.93 -9.50
N GLU A 142 11.04 9.91 -8.94
CA GLU A 142 10.58 11.09 -9.67
C GLU A 142 11.40 12.35 -9.29
N PRO A 143 12.12 13.00 -10.23
CA PRO A 143 13.00 14.14 -9.96
C PRO A 143 12.27 15.48 -9.86
N THR A 144 11.10 15.55 -9.21
CA THR A 144 10.39 16.81 -8.97
C THR A 144 10.05 17.02 -7.51
N ARG A 145 11.11 17.16 -6.71
CA ARG A 145 10.97 17.71 -5.38
C ARG A 145 10.98 19.24 -5.46
N ARG A 146 9.82 19.87 -5.60
CA ARG A 146 9.66 21.25 -5.15
C ARG A 146 9.37 21.23 -3.66
N SER A 147 10.44 21.42 -2.87
CA SER A 147 10.34 21.76 -1.47
C SER A 147 10.04 23.26 -1.39
N TYR A 148 8.86 23.64 -0.96
CA TYR A 148 8.61 25.01 -0.48
C TYR A 148 8.75 24.96 1.03
N ILE A 149 9.73 25.70 1.53
CA ILE A 149 9.89 26.09 2.94
C ILE A 149 8.95 27.25 3.18
#